data_0dbcf19f163a59d12aa0b3c927e9335c
#
_entry.id   0dbcf19f163a59d12aa0b3c927e9335c
#
_cell.length_a   1.000
_cell.length_b   1.000
_cell.length_c   1.000
_cell.angle_alpha   90.00
_cell.angle_beta   90.00
_cell.angle_gamma   90.00
#
_symmetry.space_group_name_H-M   'P 1'
#
loop_
_entity.id
_entity.type
_entity.pdbx_description
1 polymer ?
#
loop_
_entity_poly.entity_id
_entity_poly.type
_entity_poly.pdbx_seq_one_letter_code
_entity_poly.pdbx_strand_id
1 'polypeptide(L)'
;MEFKKVGIIGVGTMGSNIAILSARAGIETLIADENENNLNYGFENIQKFLSVGVSKEKLTETQKKTIEHSIHKVTSMQALNDCDIIIEAIVEDINAKKNLFKKLNSYVNEEAIFASNTSTLSITNLGSHSGRPDKIIGTHFCLPAALNKTVEISSGLQTSEETYEKTFKFLEKIGQIPSKTKDTPGFILNYFLSPFLNDCIHLIETGYTTPFDLDTAVKLGLGYKIGPMELLDIEGLDIHRTVSLSLYEQLKDPRYIPPDLVNKMIDSGSLGTKTGKGFYKYKKPGFYGTAEREDKSKQIKETINFPENIKKIGIVGLGTMGSGIAQVCLTSGFEVFGVEGNEEILKKGLGKIEGNLEVAVQRGKLESSSKSEILTRLQGSTEISSLAECDLVIEVIIENLDAKIKMFKELDKVVKKDSILATNTSCLSVSSIASSTNRSDKVLGLHFFNPPYAMKLVEVIQAIQTSEETFSFGKEFCKKIGKIPIPVQDRPGFLVNRLLIPYLNHAAQAFDEKLASREDMDRVISTGLGYPMGPLTLLDLVGIDVQTFVAEAMFKELGESRFMPPPILRRMTSARWLGRKSGIGFYKYKQK
;
A
#
# COMPACT_ATOMS: atom_id res chain seq x y z
N MET A 1 4.95 13.67 36.16
CA MET A 1 3.68 13.28 36.79
C MET A 1 3.08 12.16 35.95
N GLU A 2 2.57 11.14 36.58
CA GLU A 2 1.97 10.01 35.88
C GLU A 2 0.46 10.25 35.74
N PHE A 3 -0.09 10.13 34.52
CA PHE A 3 -1.52 10.26 34.30
C PHE A 3 -2.29 9.15 35.05
N LYS A 4 -3.25 9.53 35.86
CA LYS A 4 -4.08 8.64 36.66
C LYS A 4 -5.52 8.60 36.18
N LYS A 5 -6.00 9.69 35.56
CA LYS A 5 -7.40 9.86 35.17
C LYS A 5 -7.50 10.48 33.77
N VAL A 6 -8.28 9.84 32.90
CA VAL A 6 -8.49 10.24 31.49
C VAL A 6 -9.96 10.50 31.26
N GLY A 7 -10.28 11.62 30.63
CA GLY A 7 -11.60 11.90 30.08
C GLY A 7 -11.64 11.62 28.58
N ILE A 8 -12.65 10.89 28.10
CA ILE A 8 -12.89 10.64 26.68
C ILE A 8 -14.23 11.26 26.30
N ILE A 9 -14.23 12.14 25.31
CA ILE A 9 -15.46 12.82 24.85
C ILE A 9 -15.75 12.42 23.41
N GLY A 10 -16.95 11.90 23.19
CA GLY A 10 -17.36 11.22 21.97
C GLY A 10 -17.07 9.73 22.05
N VAL A 11 -18.11 8.91 22.30
CA VAL A 11 -17.98 7.46 22.53
C VAL A 11 -18.41 6.67 21.29
N GLY A 12 -18.10 7.22 20.12
CA GLY A 12 -18.20 6.51 18.83
C GLY A 12 -17.12 5.43 18.72
N THR A 13 -16.86 4.97 17.50
CA THR A 13 -15.88 3.89 17.21
C THR A 13 -14.50 4.20 17.80
N MET A 14 -13.98 5.43 17.61
CA MET A 14 -12.64 5.77 18.08
C MET A 14 -12.61 5.97 19.60
N GLY A 15 -13.51 6.79 20.18
CA GLY A 15 -13.52 7.04 21.61
C GLY A 15 -13.72 5.78 22.44
N SER A 16 -14.59 4.86 22.01
CA SER A 16 -14.75 3.55 22.64
C SER A 16 -13.45 2.73 22.67
N ASN A 17 -12.70 2.73 21.57
CA ASN A 17 -11.41 2.03 21.48
C ASN A 17 -10.35 2.69 22.37
N ILE A 18 -10.29 4.03 22.40
CA ILE A 18 -9.34 4.78 23.25
C ILE A 18 -9.65 4.54 24.73
N ALA A 19 -10.94 4.49 25.11
CA ALA A 19 -11.36 4.16 26.46
C ALA A 19 -10.89 2.76 26.90
N ILE A 20 -11.03 1.77 26.02
CA ILE A 20 -10.51 0.40 26.28
C ILE A 20 -9.00 0.41 26.50
N LEU A 21 -8.23 1.15 25.68
CA LEU A 21 -6.77 1.25 25.81
C LEU A 21 -6.36 1.86 27.13
N SER A 22 -6.99 2.98 27.52
CA SER A 22 -6.70 3.69 28.77
C SER A 22 -7.02 2.83 29.99
N ALA A 23 -8.22 2.23 30.03
CA ALA A 23 -8.65 1.36 31.12
C ALA A 23 -7.81 0.08 31.23
N ARG A 24 -7.40 -0.51 30.08
CA ARG A 24 -6.51 -1.69 30.02
C ARG A 24 -5.12 -1.39 30.59
N ALA A 25 -4.67 -0.15 30.50
CA ALA A 25 -3.41 0.31 31.11
C ALA A 25 -3.54 0.64 32.61
N GLY A 26 -4.71 0.38 33.22
CA GLY A 26 -4.98 0.63 34.64
C GLY A 26 -5.26 2.10 34.96
N ILE A 27 -5.68 2.89 33.97
CA ILE A 27 -5.99 4.31 34.15
C ILE A 27 -7.50 4.46 34.33
N GLU A 28 -7.93 5.19 35.36
CA GLU A 28 -9.33 5.56 35.55
C GLU A 28 -9.83 6.34 34.33
N THR A 29 -10.89 5.87 33.71
CA THR A 29 -11.34 6.38 32.41
C THR A 29 -12.78 6.85 32.49
N LEU A 30 -13.01 8.15 32.35
CA LEU A 30 -14.33 8.73 32.28
C LEU A 30 -14.73 8.87 30.79
N ILE A 31 -15.93 8.41 30.45
CA ILE A 31 -16.49 8.54 29.11
C ILE A 31 -17.71 9.44 29.10
N ALA A 32 -17.75 10.40 28.17
CA ALA A 32 -18.83 11.36 28.01
C ALA A 32 -19.27 11.45 26.54
N ASP A 33 -20.54 11.73 26.31
CA ASP A 33 -21.08 12.02 24.99
C ASP A 33 -22.14 13.12 25.09
N GLU A 34 -22.58 13.67 23.95
CA GLU A 34 -23.53 14.78 23.92
C GLU A 34 -24.91 14.39 24.46
N ASN A 35 -25.26 13.09 24.35
CA ASN A 35 -26.51 12.58 24.91
C ASN A 35 -26.31 11.17 25.50
N GLU A 36 -27.23 10.81 26.40
CA GLU A 36 -27.19 9.55 27.14
C GLU A 36 -27.33 8.31 26.23
N ASN A 37 -28.06 8.41 25.14
CA ASN A 37 -28.24 7.29 24.20
C ASN A 37 -26.91 6.94 23.51
N ASN A 38 -26.17 7.95 23.03
CA ASN A 38 -24.86 7.75 22.44
C ASN A 38 -23.87 7.17 23.46
N LEU A 39 -23.89 7.70 24.69
CA LEU A 39 -23.06 7.23 25.79
C LEU A 39 -23.33 5.75 26.13
N ASN A 40 -24.60 5.35 26.21
CA ASN A 40 -24.99 3.97 26.47
C ASN A 40 -24.59 3.06 25.29
N TYR A 41 -24.87 3.47 24.08
CA TYR A 41 -24.48 2.73 22.87
C TYR A 41 -22.94 2.53 22.77
N GLY A 42 -22.19 3.58 23.06
CA GLY A 42 -20.72 3.50 23.10
C GLY A 42 -20.22 2.52 24.17
N PHE A 43 -20.83 2.53 25.37
CA PHE A 43 -20.47 1.59 26.42
C PHE A 43 -20.84 0.14 26.09
N GLU A 44 -21.98 -0.10 25.45
CA GLU A 44 -22.34 -1.42 24.93
C GLU A 44 -21.36 -1.94 23.89
N ASN A 45 -20.85 -1.06 23.00
CA ASN A 45 -19.83 -1.41 22.03
C ASN A 45 -18.50 -1.79 22.72
N ILE A 46 -18.12 -1.11 23.80
CA ILE A 46 -16.96 -1.47 24.63
C ILE A 46 -17.15 -2.89 25.17
N GLN A 47 -18.28 -3.17 25.82
CA GLN A 47 -18.58 -4.49 26.40
C GLN A 47 -18.58 -5.59 25.34
N LYS A 48 -19.17 -5.33 24.17
CA LYS A 48 -19.19 -6.26 23.04
C LYS A 48 -17.77 -6.56 22.52
N PHE A 49 -16.95 -5.53 22.38
CA PHE A 49 -15.55 -5.69 21.95
C PHE A 49 -14.75 -6.55 22.93
N LEU A 50 -14.88 -6.28 24.22
CA LEU A 50 -14.22 -7.05 25.28
C LEU A 50 -14.71 -8.51 25.33
N SER A 51 -16.02 -8.73 25.15
CA SER A 51 -16.61 -10.08 25.10
C SER A 51 -16.09 -10.90 23.90
N VAL A 52 -15.90 -10.25 22.73
CA VAL A 52 -15.23 -10.88 21.57
C VAL A 52 -13.77 -11.20 21.89
N GLY A 53 -13.10 -10.35 22.66
CA GLY A 53 -11.73 -10.62 23.14
C GLY A 53 -11.67 -11.89 23.99
N VAL A 54 -12.62 -12.09 24.88
CA VAL A 54 -12.72 -13.30 25.72
C VAL A 54 -13.04 -14.53 24.87
N SER A 55 -14.03 -14.46 23.97
CA SER A 55 -14.39 -15.59 23.11
C SER A 55 -13.27 -16.05 22.16
N LYS A 56 -12.30 -15.16 21.90
CA LYS A 56 -11.08 -15.47 21.12
C LYS A 56 -9.85 -15.78 21.99
N GLU A 57 -10.05 -16.01 23.29
CA GLU A 57 -8.99 -16.31 24.27
C GLU A 57 -7.86 -15.25 24.34
N LYS A 58 -8.15 -14.01 23.93
CA LYS A 58 -7.22 -12.86 24.00
C LYS A 58 -7.32 -12.10 25.30
N LEU A 59 -8.41 -12.28 26.04
CA LEU A 59 -8.68 -11.73 27.36
C LEU A 59 -9.29 -12.80 28.24
N THR A 60 -9.02 -12.73 29.55
CA THR A 60 -9.76 -13.51 30.55
C THR A 60 -11.02 -12.75 30.99
N GLU A 61 -12.02 -13.44 31.55
CA GLU A 61 -13.20 -12.80 32.13
C GLU A 61 -12.83 -11.83 33.27
N THR A 62 -11.80 -12.16 34.04
CA THR A 62 -11.27 -11.29 35.09
C THR A 62 -10.73 -10.00 34.51
N GLN A 63 -9.91 -10.07 33.47
CA GLN A 63 -9.39 -8.88 32.78
C GLN A 63 -10.51 -8.02 32.18
N LYS A 64 -11.51 -8.65 31.54
CA LYS A 64 -12.68 -7.94 31.03
C LYS A 64 -13.37 -7.14 32.14
N LYS A 65 -13.70 -7.79 33.26
CA LYS A 65 -14.35 -7.13 34.40
C LYS A 65 -13.51 -5.97 34.95
N THR A 66 -12.19 -6.15 35.08
CA THR A 66 -11.29 -5.09 35.55
C THR A 66 -11.34 -3.88 34.63
N ILE A 67 -11.28 -4.09 33.30
CA ILE A 67 -11.35 -3.01 32.31
C ILE A 67 -12.72 -2.30 32.40
N GLU A 68 -13.83 -3.06 32.45
CA GLU A 68 -15.18 -2.49 32.57
C GLU A 68 -15.35 -1.66 33.84
N HIS A 69 -14.80 -2.10 34.97
CA HIS A 69 -14.83 -1.36 36.24
C HIS A 69 -14.01 -0.07 36.22
N SER A 70 -13.00 0.03 35.37
CA SER A 70 -12.19 1.23 35.24
C SER A 70 -12.80 2.28 34.29
N ILE A 71 -13.95 1.98 33.66
CA ILE A 71 -14.63 2.89 32.73
C ILE A 71 -15.94 3.38 33.35
N HIS A 72 -16.05 4.69 33.57
CA HIS A 72 -17.21 5.31 34.19
C HIS A 72 -17.93 6.23 33.22
N LYS A 73 -19.23 6.05 33.08
CA LYS A 73 -20.09 6.94 32.28
C LYS A 73 -20.36 8.22 33.07
N VAL A 74 -20.18 9.37 32.45
CA VAL A 74 -20.51 10.67 33.02
C VAL A 74 -21.41 11.46 32.06
N THR A 75 -22.44 12.09 32.62
CA THR A 75 -23.42 12.88 31.87
C THR A 75 -23.16 14.38 31.95
N SER A 76 -22.23 14.79 32.83
CA SER A 76 -21.86 16.19 33.02
C SER A 76 -20.38 16.41 32.70
N MET A 77 -20.05 17.44 31.95
CA MET A 77 -18.67 17.86 31.68
C MET A 77 -17.91 18.29 32.95
N GLN A 78 -18.62 18.73 34.00
CA GLN A 78 -18.01 19.06 35.29
C GLN A 78 -17.39 17.84 35.99
N ALA A 79 -17.87 16.63 35.67
CA ALA A 79 -17.27 15.40 36.19
C ALA A 79 -15.86 15.13 35.68
N LEU A 80 -15.44 15.83 34.61
CA LEU A 80 -14.10 15.73 34.03
C LEU A 80 -13.09 16.68 34.69
N ASN A 81 -13.46 17.39 35.76
CA ASN A 81 -12.67 18.48 36.37
C ASN A 81 -11.29 18.04 36.86
N ASP A 82 -11.13 16.80 37.29
CA ASP A 82 -9.91 16.24 37.87
C ASP A 82 -9.16 15.29 36.89
N CYS A 83 -9.56 15.27 35.62
CA CYS A 83 -8.82 14.53 34.62
C CYS A 83 -7.46 15.17 34.32
N ASP A 84 -6.43 14.33 34.18
CA ASP A 84 -5.08 14.77 33.77
C ASP A 84 -4.98 15.09 32.27
N ILE A 85 -5.77 14.37 31.47
CA ILE A 85 -5.88 14.55 30.02
C ILE A 85 -7.32 14.29 29.57
N ILE A 86 -7.79 15.09 28.63
CA ILE A 86 -9.08 14.88 27.97
C ILE A 86 -8.83 14.65 26.48
N ILE A 87 -9.28 13.50 25.97
CA ILE A 87 -9.17 13.13 24.56
C ILE A 87 -10.52 13.31 23.91
N GLU A 88 -10.59 14.19 22.94
CA GLU A 88 -11.78 14.46 22.14
C GLU A 88 -11.78 13.55 20.89
N ALA A 89 -12.91 12.86 20.67
CA ALA A 89 -13.17 12.00 19.52
C ALA A 89 -14.61 12.19 18.99
N ILE A 90 -15.08 13.46 18.94
CA ILE A 90 -16.39 13.83 18.38
C ILE A 90 -16.35 13.95 16.86
N VAL A 91 -17.44 14.41 16.23
CA VAL A 91 -17.51 14.65 14.78
C VAL A 91 -16.38 15.54 14.27
N GLU A 92 -15.94 15.30 13.03
CA GLU A 92 -14.82 16.03 12.41
C GLU A 92 -15.29 17.38 11.87
N ASP A 93 -15.67 18.27 12.81
CA ASP A 93 -16.09 19.66 12.54
C ASP A 93 -15.30 20.62 13.40
N ILE A 94 -14.65 21.59 12.78
CA ILE A 94 -13.76 22.54 13.45
C ILE A 94 -14.49 23.40 14.48
N ASN A 95 -15.73 23.80 14.20
CA ASN A 95 -16.51 24.66 15.09
C ASN A 95 -17.02 23.87 16.31
N ALA A 96 -17.47 22.63 16.09
CA ALA A 96 -17.88 21.74 17.17
C ALA A 96 -16.72 21.49 18.15
N LYS A 97 -15.52 21.18 17.64
CA LYS A 97 -14.33 20.95 18.47
C LYS A 97 -13.85 22.21 19.19
N LYS A 98 -13.84 23.37 18.53
CA LYS A 98 -13.51 24.67 19.17
C LYS A 98 -14.47 24.99 20.31
N ASN A 99 -15.77 24.85 20.08
CA ASN A 99 -16.80 25.09 21.09
C ASN A 99 -16.67 24.15 22.28
N LEU A 100 -16.36 22.86 22.02
CA LEU A 100 -16.11 21.89 23.06
C LEU A 100 -14.92 22.29 23.93
N PHE A 101 -13.75 22.55 23.35
CA PHE A 101 -12.54 22.92 24.11
C PHE A 101 -12.71 24.23 24.88
N LYS A 102 -13.39 25.22 24.29
CA LYS A 102 -13.72 26.46 24.99
C LYS A 102 -14.61 26.23 26.23
N LYS A 103 -15.61 25.35 26.12
CA LYS A 103 -16.46 24.99 27.26
C LYS A 103 -15.66 24.21 28.31
N LEU A 104 -14.88 23.22 27.92
CA LEU A 104 -14.06 22.42 28.83
C LEU A 104 -13.09 23.27 29.64
N ASN A 105 -12.52 24.32 29.04
CA ASN A 105 -11.60 25.20 29.73
C ASN A 105 -12.19 25.86 30.96
N SER A 106 -13.51 25.98 31.04
CA SER A 106 -14.21 26.57 32.20
C SER A 106 -14.46 25.58 33.37
N TYR A 107 -14.31 24.27 33.11
CA TYR A 107 -14.69 23.23 34.09
C TYR A 107 -13.51 22.37 34.54
N VAL A 108 -12.51 22.24 33.67
CA VAL A 108 -11.41 21.28 33.86
C VAL A 108 -10.20 21.97 34.45
N ASN A 109 -9.48 21.26 35.34
CA ASN A 109 -8.23 21.70 35.92
C ASN A 109 -7.31 22.38 34.89
N GLU A 110 -6.71 23.51 35.26
CA GLU A 110 -5.80 24.29 34.40
C GLU A 110 -4.58 23.48 33.94
N GLU A 111 -4.16 22.46 34.69
CA GLU A 111 -3.05 21.60 34.36
C GLU A 111 -3.40 20.47 33.35
N ALA A 112 -4.69 20.21 33.13
CA ALA A 112 -5.15 19.16 32.22
C ALA A 112 -4.79 19.45 30.77
N ILE A 113 -4.32 18.41 30.08
CA ILE A 113 -4.02 18.47 28.65
C ILE A 113 -5.30 18.19 27.84
N PHE A 114 -5.49 18.94 26.77
CA PHE A 114 -6.52 18.69 25.78
C PHE A 114 -5.90 17.99 24.57
N ALA A 115 -6.36 16.79 24.24
CA ALA A 115 -5.92 16.03 23.09
C ALA A 115 -7.07 15.89 22.08
N SER A 116 -6.81 16.16 20.81
CA SER A 116 -7.79 15.94 19.75
C SER A 116 -7.42 14.73 18.91
N ASN A 117 -8.39 13.85 18.68
CA ASN A 117 -8.25 12.72 17.75
C ASN A 117 -8.65 13.11 16.32
N THR A 118 -8.58 14.39 15.98
CA THR A 118 -8.86 14.85 14.62
C THR A 118 -7.96 14.15 13.59
N SER A 119 -8.50 13.92 12.40
CA SER A 119 -7.79 13.33 11.27
C SER A 119 -7.22 14.36 10.30
N THR A 120 -7.78 15.57 10.29
CA THR A 120 -7.48 16.57 9.24
C THR A 120 -7.37 18.01 9.74
N LEU A 121 -7.87 18.31 10.94
CA LEU A 121 -7.97 19.68 11.41
C LEU A 121 -6.67 20.15 12.10
N SER A 122 -6.34 21.44 11.92
CA SER A 122 -5.15 22.04 12.52
C SER A 122 -5.25 22.12 14.05
N ILE A 123 -4.26 21.58 14.73
CA ILE A 123 -4.09 21.63 16.18
C ILE A 123 -3.83 23.09 16.64
N THR A 124 -3.06 23.84 15.86
CA THR A 124 -2.84 25.28 16.07
C THR A 124 -4.17 26.04 16.10
N ASN A 125 -5.07 25.74 15.14
CA ASN A 125 -6.37 26.40 15.07
C ASN A 125 -7.30 25.99 16.22
N LEU A 126 -7.27 24.75 16.66
CA LEU A 126 -8.00 24.29 17.85
C LEU A 126 -7.42 24.94 19.10
N GLY A 127 -6.11 25.03 19.21
CA GLY A 127 -5.39 25.60 20.36
C GLY A 127 -5.72 27.07 20.58
N SER A 128 -5.75 27.87 19.52
CA SER A 128 -6.04 29.32 19.62
C SER A 128 -7.43 29.63 20.19
N HIS A 129 -8.33 28.66 20.21
CA HIS A 129 -9.69 28.81 20.72
C HIS A 129 -9.95 28.03 22.02
N SER A 130 -8.98 27.24 22.49
CA SER A 130 -9.13 26.36 23.64
C SER A 130 -9.07 27.07 25.00
N GLY A 131 -8.47 28.27 25.04
CA GLY A 131 -8.15 28.99 26.27
C GLY A 131 -6.84 28.54 26.94
N ARG A 132 -6.21 27.46 26.45
CA ARG A 132 -4.90 26.92 26.89
C ARG A 132 -4.10 26.37 25.72
N PRO A 133 -3.62 27.23 24.81
CA PRO A 133 -2.98 26.80 23.57
C PRO A 133 -1.66 26.05 23.78
N ASP A 134 -1.01 26.20 24.91
CA ASP A 134 0.19 25.49 25.33
C ASP A 134 -0.09 24.04 25.79
N LYS A 135 -1.34 23.73 26.16
CA LYS A 135 -1.79 22.43 26.69
C LYS A 135 -2.72 21.69 25.73
N ILE A 136 -2.71 22.01 24.45
CA ILE A 136 -3.46 21.26 23.43
C ILE A 136 -2.51 20.53 22.49
N ILE A 137 -2.92 19.32 22.05
CA ILE A 137 -2.11 18.45 21.22
C ILE A 137 -2.99 17.55 20.35
N GLY A 138 -2.51 17.17 19.17
CA GLY A 138 -3.12 16.15 18.32
C GLY A 138 -2.66 14.74 18.70
N THR A 139 -3.62 13.83 18.80
CA THR A 139 -3.36 12.39 19.04
C THR A 139 -4.25 11.58 18.09
N HIS A 140 -3.82 11.49 16.84
CA HIS A 140 -4.57 10.79 15.80
C HIS A 140 -4.32 9.28 15.90
N PHE A 141 -5.28 8.54 16.47
CA PHE A 141 -5.25 7.09 16.56
C PHE A 141 -5.67 6.43 15.24
N CYS A 142 -4.92 5.43 14.82
CA CYS A 142 -5.24 4.66 13.61
C CYS A 142 -6.29 3.57 13.90
N LEU A 143 -7.27 3.42 13.02
CA LEU A 143 -8.33 2.39 13.17
C LEU A 143 -7.81 0.96 12.93
N PRO A 144 -8.36 -0.03 13.66
CA PRO A 144 -9.09 0.08 14.93
C PRO A 144 -8.11 0.27 16.09
N ALA A 145 -8.22 1.37 16.84
CA ALA A 145 -7.22 1.80 17.82
C ALA A 145 -6.87 0.73 18.89
N ALA A 146 -7.84 -0.08 19.31
CA ALA A 146 -7.61 -1.16 20.27
C ALA A 146 -6.72 -2.32 19.74
N LEU A 147 -6.50 -2.40 18.43
CA LEU A 147 -5.68 -3.42 17.76
C LEU A 147 -4.48 -2.82 17.04
N ASN A 148 -4.61 -1.61 16.53
CA ASN A 148 -3.55 -0.86 15.87
C ASN A 148 -2.78 -0.05 16.90
N LYS A 149 -1.46 -0.22 16.95
CA LYS A 149 -0.63 0.46 17.94
C LYS A 149 -0.15 1.84 17.51
N THR A 150 -0.48 2.28 16.32
CA THR A 150 0.03 3.54 15.76
C THR A 150 -0.82 4.72 16.19
N VAL A 151 -0.16 5.75 16.71
CA VAL A 151 -0.74 7.06 16.98
C VAL A 151 0.18 8.14 16.42
N GLU A 152 -0.36 9.05 15.64
CA GLU A 152 0.34 10.24 15.21
C GLU A 152 0.18 11.33 16.27
N ILE A 153 1.30 11.87 16.73
CA ILE A 153 1.31 12.95 17.72
C ILE A 153 1.77 14.25 17.06
N SER A 154 0.93 15.29 17.15
CA SER A 154 1.16 16.57 16.48
C SER A 154 1.03 17.74 17.43
N SER A 155 2.07 18.56 17.49
CA SER A 155 2.06 19.82 18.25
C SER A 155 1.57 20.96 17.37
N GLY A 156 0.61 21.75 17.86
CA GLY A 156 0.33 23.06 17.28
C GLY A 156 1.48 24.05 17.56
N LEU A 157 1.43 25.22 16.95
CA LEU A 157 2.50 26.23 17.07
C LEU A 157 2.77 26.69 18.52
N GLN A 158 1.77 26.62 19.38
CA GLN A 158 1.85 27.07 20.77
C GLN A 158 1.92 25.91 21.78
N THR A 159 1.78 24.66 21.35
CA THR A 159 1.89 23.48 22.22
C THR A 159 3.26 23.45 22.88
N SER A 160 3.27 23.37 24.23
CA SER A 160 4.54 23.32 24.97
C SER A 160 5.24 21.96 24.82
N GLU A 161 6.55 21.95 24.95
CA GLU A 161 7.34 20.71 24.93
C GLU A 161 6.94 19.79 26.10
N GLU A 162 6.59 20.38 27.24
CA GLU A 162 6.08 19.62 28.41
C GLU A 162 4.79 18.86 28.05
N THR A 163 3.85 19.50 27.36
CA THR A 163 2.60 18.89 26.88
C THR A 163 2.90 17.73 25.93
N TYR A 164 3.84 17.95 25.00
CA TYR A 164 4.27 16.91 24.07
C TYR A 164 4.86 15.70 24.82
N GLU A 165 5.85 15.91 25.68
CA GLU A 165 6.53 14.84 26.40
C GLU A 165 5.60 14.05 27.34
N LYS A 166 4.70 14.74 28.05
CA LYS A 166 3.69 14.09 28.90
C LYS A 166 2.75 13.22 28.07
N THR A 167 2.25 13.75 26.96
CA THR A 167 1.33 13.02 26.06
C THR A 167 2.04 11.84 25.41
N PHE A 168 3.28 12.01 24.98
CA PHE A 168 4.08 10.93 24.40
C PHE A 168 4.21 9.75 25.37
N LYS A 169 4.60 10.01 26.62
CA LYS A 169 4.70 8.99 27.69
C LYS A 169 3.36 8.35 28.03
N PHE A 170 2.28 9.13 28.00
CA PHE A 170 0.94 8.58 28.17
C PHE A 170 0.58 7.58 27.06
N LEU A 171 0.84 7.94 25.81
CA LEU A 171 0.56 7.06 24.67
C LEU A 171 1.38 5.76 24.76
N GLU A 172 2.65 5.82 25.14
CA GLU A 172 3.46 4.63 25.41
C GLU A 172 2.89 3.78 26.55
N LYS A 173 2.45 4.41 27.64
CA LYS A 173 1.84 3.72 28.80
C LYS A 173 0.59 2.94 28.41
N ILE A 174 -0.26 3.49 27.53
CA ILE A 174 -1.45 2.77 27.03
C ILE A 174 -1.13 1.77 25.91
N GLY A 175 0.16 1.49 25.67
CA GLY A 175 0.63 0.47 24.73
C GLY A 175 0.65 0.90 23.26
N GLN A 176 0.60 2.21 23.01
CA GLN A 176 0.69 2.77 21.67
C GLN A 176 2.13 3.09 21.27
N ILE A 177 2.37 3.28 19.98
CA ILE A 177 3.65 3.68 19.39
C ILE A 177 3.45 5.07 18.78
N PRO A 178 3.74 6.15 19.53
CA PRO A 178 3.57 7.49 19.03
C PRO A 178 4.62 7.83 17.96
N SER A 179 4.18 8.50 16.90
CA SER A 179 5.01 8.99 15.80
C SER A 179 4.81 10.49 15.63
N LYS A 180 5.91 11.24 15.68
CA LYS A 180 5.87 12.71 15.61
C LYS A 180 5.60 13.19 14.19
N THR A 181 4.66 14.11 14.03
CA THR A 181 4.35 14.77 12.77
C THR A 181 4.14 16.27 12.97
N LYS A 182 4.28 17.05 11.90
CA LYS A 182 3.87 18.46 11.91
C LYS A 182 2.35 18.59 12.01
N ASP A 183 1.88 19.76 12.45
CA ASP A 183 0.49 20.20 12.35
C ASP A 183 0.15 20.51 10.88
N THR A 184 0.11 19.47 10.08
CA THR A 184 -0.24 19.51 8.65
C THR A 184 -1.55 18.76 8.45
N PRO A 185 -2.50 19.26 7.66
CA PRO A 185 -3.74 18.55 7.39
C PRO A 185 -3.50 17.12 6.91
N GLY A 186 -4.12 16.14 7.59
CA GLY A 186 -3.95 14.71 7.30
C GLY A 186 -2.74 14.05 7.93
N PHE A 187 -1.90 14.82 8.65
CA PHE A 187 -0.67 14.35 9.31
C PHE A 187 0.22 13.53 8.37
N ILE A 188 0.60 12.30 8.70
CA ILE A 188 1.32 11.39 7.79
C ILE A 188 0.35 10.45 7.08
N LEU A 189 -0.54 9.81 7.85
CA LEU A 189 -1.39 8.74 7.35
C LEU A 189 -2.29 9.21 6.20
N ASN A 190 -3.18 10.16 6.48
CA ASN A 190 -4.16 10.62 5.50
C ASN A 190 -3.53 11.50 4.41
N TYR A 191 -2.40 12.17 4.71
CA TYR A 191 -1.62 12.92 3.73
C TYR A 191 -1.16 12.02 2.57
N PHE A 192 -0.81 10.76 2.84
CA PHE A 192 -0.43 9.80 1.80
C PHE A 192 -1.60 8.92 1.33
N LEU A 193 -2.44 8.49 2.25
CA LEU A 193 -3.49 7.51 1.95
C LEU A 193 -4.59 8.10 1.05
N SER A 194 -5.05 9.31 1.35
CA SER A 194 -6.18 9.92 0.63
C SER A 194 -5.91 10.08 -0.87
N PRO A 195 -4.79 10.68 -1.34
CA PRO A 195 -4.52 10.78 -2.76
C PRO A 195 -4.22 9.42 -3.41
N PHE A 196 -3.62 8.48 -2.70
CA PHE A 196 -3.41 7.12 -3.22
C PHE A 196 -4.76 6.40 -3.47
N LEU A 197 -5.72 6.52 -2.55
CA LEU A 197 -7.05 5.95 -2.72
C LEU A 197 -7.82 6.65 -3.84
N ASN A 198 -7.71 7.98 -3.96
CA ASN A 198 -8.29 8.73 -5.08
C ASN A 198 -7.75 8.25 -6.43
N ASP A 199 -6.44 8.02 -6.54
CA ASP A 199 -5.84 7.45 -7.75
C ASP A 199 -6.39 6.05 -8.06
N CYS A 200 -6.55 5.21 -7.05
CA CYS A 200 -7.16 3.88 -7.21
C CYS A 200 -8.61 3.97 -7.71
N ILE A 201 -9.42 4.83 -7.11
CA ILE A 201 -10.82 5.03 -7.52
C ILE A 201 -10.90 5.57 -8.95
N HIS A 202 -10.02 6.50 -9.33
CA HIS A 202 -9.99 7.05 -10.68
C HIS A 202 -9.72 5.99 -11.74
N LEU A 203 -8.86 5.01 -11.46
CA LEU A 203 -8.63 3.89 -12.38
C LEU A 203 -9.87 3.00 -12.55
N ILE A 204 -10.68 2.84 -11.50
CA ILE A 204 -11.97 2.13 -11.59
C ILE A 204 -13.00 2.97 -12.36
N GLU A 205 -13.13 4.26 -12.04
CA GLU A 205 -14.06 5.19 -12.68
C GLU A 205 -13.87 5.26 -14.20
N THR A 206 -12.61 5.28 -14.64
CA THR A 206 -12.25 5.33 -16.06
C THR A 206 -12.31 3.98 -16.77
N GLY A 207 -12.71 2.90 -16.07
CA GLY A 207 -12.76 1.54 -16.64
C GLY A 207 -11.38 0.97 -16.98
N TYR A 208 -10.32 1.51 -16.39
CA TYR A 208 -8.95 1.03 -16.64
C TYR A 208 -8.72 -0.38 -16.06
N THR A 209 -9.31 -0.65 -14.91
CA THR A 209 -9.24 -1.94 -14.23
C THR A 209 -10.51 -2.20 -13.42
N THR A 210 -10.67 -3.41 -12.88
CA THR A 210 -11.76 -3.75 -11.97
C THR A 210 -11.32 -3.61 -10.51
N PRO A 211 -12.25 -3.40 -9.54
CA PRO A 211 -11.91 -3.41 -8.11
C PRO A 211 -11.12 -4.65 -7.69
N PHE A 212 -11.51 -5.82 -8.22
CA PHE A 212 -10.86 -7.09 -7.91
C PHE A 212 -9.42 -7.17 -8.45
N ASP A 213 -9.20 -6.79 -9.71
CA ASP A 213 -7.88 -6.85 -10.33
C ASP A 213 -6.94 -5.83 -9.68
N LEU A 214 -7.43 -4.63 -9.35
CA LEU A 214 -6.66 -3.61 -8.67
C LEU A 214 -6.22 -4.08 -7.28
N ASP A 215 -7.14 -4.58 -6.46
CA ASP A 215 -6.84 -5.10 -5.12
C ASP A 215 -5.87 -6.28 -5.20
N THR A 216 -6.04 -7.17 -6.19
CA THR A 216 -5.15 -8.31 -6.40
C THR A 216 -3.74 -7.86 -6.80
N ALA A 217 -3.64 -6.90 -7.72
CA ALA A 217 -2.37 -6.35 -8.17
C ALA A 217 -1.61 -5.67 -7.02
N VAL A 218 -2.29 -4.84 -6.23
CA VAL A 218 -1.69 -4.16 -5.08
C VAL A 218 -1.28 -5.15 -3.98
N LYS A 219 -2.13 -6.13 -3.66
CA LYS A 219 -1.80 -7.17 -2.67
C LYS A 219 -0.59 -8.00 -3.08
N LEU A 220 -0.55 -8.45 -4.31
CA LEU A 220 0.51 -9.35 -4.79
C LEU A 220 1.76 -8.60 -5.25
N GLY A 221 1.62 -7.39 -5.80
CA GLY A 221 2.73 -6.59 -6.30
C GLY A 221 3.42 -5.78 -5.20
N LEU A 222 2.65 -5.21 -4.27
CA LEU A 222 3.17 -4.37 -3.19
C LEU A 222 3.19 -5.07 -1.82
N GLY A 223 2.61 -6.27 -1.71
CA GLY A 223 2.56 -7.04 -0.47
C GLY A 223 1.56 -6.51 0.56
N TYR A 224 0.58 -5.71 0.14
CA TYR A 224 -0.43 -5.19 1.06
C TYR A 224 -1.39 -6.30 1.52
N LYS A 225 -1.75 -6.28 2.80
CA LYS A 225 -2.66 -7.30 3.37
C LYS A 225 -4.11 -7.07 2.95
N ILE A 226 -4.49 -5.81 2.79
CA ILE A 226 -5.84 -5.36 2.41
C ILE A 226 -5.70 -4.57 1.11
N GLY A 227 -6.56 -4.83 0.14
CA GLY A 227 -6.57 -4.07 -1.11
C GLY A 227 -7.18 -2.67 -0.91
N PRO A 228 -6.85 -1.69 -1.77
CA PRO A 228 -7.36 -0.33 -1.64
C PRO A 228 -8.89 -0.22 -1.65
N MET A 229 -9.56 -1.00 -2.49
CA MET A 229 -11.03 -0.99 -2.57
C MET A 229 -11.68 -1.68 -1.37
N GLU A 230 -11.06 -2.74 -0.83
CA GLU A 230 -11.47 -3.33 0.44
C GLU A 230 -11.28 -2.35 1.60
N LEU A 231 -10.17 -1.61 1.60
CA LEU A 231 -9.88 -0.61 2.65
C LEU A 231 -10.92 0.51 2.63
N LEU A 232 -11.27 1.04 1.46
CA LEU A 232 -12.32 2.04 1.28
C LEU A 232 -13.68 1.55 1.79
N ASP A 233 -14.03 0.30 1.51
CA ASP A 233 -15.27 -0.29 2.00
C ASP A 233 -15.29 -0.47 3.52
N ILE A 234 -14.14 -0.73 4.15
CA ILE A 234 -13.98 -0.82 5.61
C ILE A 234 -14.06 0.56 6.27
N GLU A 235 -13.38 1.54 5.72
CA GLU A 235 -13.37 2.93 6.20
C GLU A 235 -14.75 3.58 6.04
N GLY A 236 -15.35 3.39 4.89
CA GLY A 236 -16.59 4.02 4.46
C GLY A 236 -16.36 5.17 3.49
N LEU A 237 -17.04 5.10 2.35
CA LEU A 237 -16.87 6.07 1.25
C LEU A 237 -17.26 7.50 1.64
N ASP A 238 -18.22 7.68 2.51
CA ASP A 238 -18.61 8.99 3.07
C ASP A 238 -17.51 9.58 3.97
N ILE A 239 -16.82 8.75 4.76
CA ILE A 239 -15.67 9.17 5.57
C ILE A 239 -14.52 9.56 4.65
N HIS A 240 -14.17 8.69 3.68
CA HIS A 240 -13.14 9.00 2.69
C HIS A 240 -13.40 10.34 1.97
N ARG A 241 -14.64 10.58 1.52
CA ARG A 241 -15.03 11.85 0.88
C ARG A 241 -14.81 13.03 1.81
N THR A 242 -15.26 12.91 3.06
CA THR A 242 -15.16 13.99 4.07
C THR A 242 -13.70 14.34 4.34
N VAL A 243 -12.85 13.33 4.55
CA VAL A 243 -11.39 13.49 4.75
C VAL A 243 -10.75 14.14 3.52
N SER A 244 -11.00 13.60 2.33
CA SER A 244 -10.43 14.10 1.07
C SER A 244 -10.80 15.57 0.80
N LEU A 245 -12.08 15.94 0.96
CA LEU A 245 -12.52 17.33 0.77
C LEU A 245 -11.92 18.27 1.81
N SER A 246 -11.86 17.85 3.08
CA SER A 246 -11.22 18.64 4.15
C SER A 246 -9.73 18.90 3.83
N LEU A 247 -9.02 17.91 3.32
CA LEU A 247 -7.63 18.05 2.91
C LEU A 247 -7.50 18.98 1.69
N TYR A 248 -8.35 18.81 0.69
CA TYR A 248 -8.36 19.69 -0.49
C TYR A 248 -8.60 21.15 -0.11
N GLU A 249 -9.57 21.42 0.76
CA GLU A 249 -9.88 22.80 1.18
C GLU A 249 -8.70 23.48 1.89
N GLN A 250 -7.92 22.73 2.65
CA GLN A 250 -6.79 23.26 3.41
C GLN A 250 -5.49 23.29 2.60
N LEU A 251 -5.20 22.27 1.79
CA LEU A 251 -3.96 22.15 1.03
C LEU A 251 -4.04 22.75 -0.38
N LYS A 252 -5.26 22.87 -0.94
CA LYS A 252 -5.52 23.33 -2.32
C LYS A 252 -4.83 22.49 -3.40
N ASP A 253 -4.53 21.25 -3.09
CA ASP A 253 -3.90 20.30 -4.00
C ASP A 253 -4.97 19.41 -4.65
N PRO A 254 -5.10 19.43 -6.00
CA PRO A 254 -6.12 18.65 -6.71
C PRO A 254 -6.08 17.13 -6.46
N ARG A 255 -4.95 16.59 -6.02
CA ARG A 255 -4.82 15.16 -5.68
C ARG A 255 -5.78 14.70 -4.59
N TYR A 256 -6.22 15.64 -3.74
CA TYR A 256 -7.18 15.35 -2.67
C TYR A 256 -8.65 15.49 -3.10
N ILE A 257 -8.94 15.89 -4.33
CA ILE A 257 -10.32 15.92 -4.83
C ILE A 257 -10.78 14.47 -5.06
N PRO A 258 -11.82 13.99 -4.34
CA PRO A 258 -12.30 12.63 -4.56
C PRO A 258 -12.93 12.50 -5.96
N PRO A 259 -12.68 11.40 -6.69
CA PRO A 259 -13.34 11.13 -7.98
C PRO A 259 -14.87 11.12 -7.86
N ASP A 260 -15.57 11.47 -8.94
CA ASP A 260 -17.03 11.59 -8.97
C ASP A 260 -17.75 10.26 -8.65
N LEU A 261 -17.12 9.14 -8.95
CA LEU A 261 -17.62 7.81 -8.58
C LEU A 261 -17.93 7.70 -7.07
N VAL A 262 -17.15 8.36 -6.21
CA VAL A 262 -17.39 8.37 -4.76
C VAL A 262 -18.75 8.99 -4.45
N ASN A 263 -19.07 10.14 -5.06
CA ASN A 263 -20.37 10.80 -4.88
C ASN A 263 -21.53 9.90 -5.34
N LYS A 264 -21.40 9.32 -6.54
CA LYS A 264 -22.42 8.41 -7.10
C LYS A 264 -22.66 7.18 -6.21
N MET A 265 -21.59 6.62 -5.62
CA MET A 265 -21.72 5.48 -4.71
C MET A 265 -22.40 5.90 -3.40
N ILE A 266 -22.06 7.06 -2.84
CA ILE A 266 -22.72 7.59 -1.64
C ILE A 266 -24.21 7.83 -1.90
N ASP A 267 -24.56 8.50 -3.01
CA ASP A 267 -25.93 8.81 -3.39
C ASP A 267 -26.77 7.52 -3.60
N SER A 268 -26.12 6.43 -4.03
CA SER A 268 -26.76 5.10 -4.16
C SER A 268 -26.84 4.31 -2.84
N GLY A 269 -26.39 4.88 -1.71
CA GLY A 269 -26.32 4.18 -0.42
C GLY A 269 -25.25 3.10 -0.32
N SER A 270 -24.30 3.06 -1.27
CA SER A 270 -23.19 2.09 -1.30
C SER A 270 -22.00 2.65 -0.52
N LEU A 271 -22.06 2.62 0.83
CA LEU A 271 -21.06 3.22 1.71
C LEU A 271 -19.97 2.25 2.18
N GLY A 272 -19.96 1.01 1.71
CA GLY A 272 -19.03 -0.03 2.13
C GLY A 272 -19.64 -1.02 3.12
N THR A 273 -18.80 -1.56 4.02
CA THR A 273 -19.20 -2.60 4.98
C THR A 273 -20.38 -2.19 5.86
N LYS A 274 -20.46 -0.92 6.26
CA LYS A 274 -21.52 -0.42 7.15
C LYS A 274 -22.92 -0.52 6.54
N THR A 275 -23.05 -0.47 5.20
CA THR A 275 -24.31 -0.66 4.49
C THR A 275 -24.42 -2.04 3.83
N GLY A 276 -23.39 -2.89 3.94
CA GLY A 276 -23.32 -4.20 3.29
C GLY A 276 -22.99 -4.14 1.80
N LYS A 277 -22.75 -2.96 1.26
CA LYS A 277 -22.41 -2.74 -0.15
C LYS A 277 -21.51 -1.53 -0.32
N GLY A 278 -20.45 -1.71 -1.09
CA GLY A 278 -19.50 -0.67 -1.53
C GLY A 278 -18.95 -1.07 -2.89
N PHE A 279 -17.63 -1.08 -3.06
CA PHE A 279 -16.96 -1.70 -4.21
C PHE A 279 -17.21 -3.21 -4.26
N TYR A 280 -17.46 -3.80 -3.08
CA TYR A 280 -17.84 -5.21 -2.91
C TYR A 280 -19.20 -5.35 -2.21
N LYS A 281 -19.72 -6.58 -2.23
CA LYS A 281 -20.88 -6.97 -1.44
C LYS A 281 -20.43 -7.70 -0.17
N TYR A 282 -21.17 -7.53 0.91
CA TYR A 282 -20.92 -8.14 2.21
C TYR A 282 -22.17 -8.88 2.69
N LYS A 283 -21.99 -9.97 3.45
CA LYS A 283 -23.10 -10.83 3.94
C LYS A 283 -24.17 -10.07 4.70
N LYS A 284 -23.78 -9.02 5.41
CA LYS A 284 -24.68 -8.14 6.18
C LYS A 284 -24.00 -6.81 6.47
N PRO A 285 -24.78 -5.75 6.73
CA PRO A 285 -24.24 -4.48 7.20
C PRO A 285 -23.40 -4.65 8.47
N GLY A 286 -22.29 -3.90 8.56
CA GLY A 286 -21.34 -3.97 9.69
C GLY A 286 -20.48 -5.24 9.72
N PHE A 287 -20.46 -6.04 8.67
CA PHE A 287 -19.61 -7.23 8.57
C PHE A 287 -18.20 -6.85 8.07
N TYR A 288 -17.22 -6.97 8.95
CA TYR A 288 -15.79 -6.71 8.66
C TYR A 288 -15.03 -7.98 8.23
N GLY A 289 -15.71 -8.99 7.71
CA GLY A 289 -15.08 -10.19 7.14
C GLY A 289 -14.73 -10.02 5.68
N THR A 290 -14.27 -11.10 5.06
CA THR A 290 -14.02 -11.15 3.61
C THR A 290 -15.27 -10.76 2.83
N ALA A 291 -15.12 -9.83 1.89
CA ALA A 291 -16.17 -9.48 0.94
C ALA A 291 -16.70 -10.76 0.26
N GLU A 292 -18.00 -10.78 -0.03
CA GLU A 292 -18.52 -11.77 -0.98
C GLU A 292 -17.93 -11.43 -2.35
N ARG A 293 -16.80 -12.02 -2.62
CA ARG A 293 -16.18 -11.99 -3.93
C ARG A 293 -16.74 -13.20 -4.70
N GLU A 294 -17.07 -13.00 -5.93
CA GLU A 294 -16.85 -14.09 -6.87
C GLU A 294 -15.37 -14.45 -6.72
N ASP A 295 -15.13 -15.52 -5.99
CA ASP A 295 -13.78 -15.93 -5.65
C ASP A 295 -13.11 -16.46 -6.92
N LYS A 296 -12.66 -15.55 -7.78
CA LYS A 296 -11.87 -15.89 -8.96
C LYS A 296 -10.59 -16.65 -8.58
N SER A 297 -10.15 -16.61 -7.32
CA SER A 297 -9.09 -17.49 -6.83
C SER A 297 -9.56 -18.95 -6.75
N LYS A 298 -10.86 -19.21 -6.62
CA LYS A 298 -11.45 -20.56 -6.82
C LYS A 298 -11.64 -20.88 -8.29
N GLN A 299 -11.84 -19.88 -9.15
CA GLN A 299 -11.84 -20.03 -10.60
C GLN A 299 -10.43 -20.28 -11.18
N ILE A 300 -9.35 -19.98 -10.46
CA ILE A 300 -7.98 -20.40 -10.82
C ILE A 300 -7.80 -21.93 -10.74
N LYS A 301 -8.74 -22.67 -10.15
CA LYS A 301 -8.88 -24.12 -10.34
C LYS A 301 -9.66 -24.47 -11.63
N GLU A 302 -10.09 -23.48 -12.42
CA GLU A 302 -10.54 -23.72 -13.79
C GLU A 302 -9.40 -24.35 -14.59
N THR A 303 -9.76 -25.34 -15.35
CA THR A 303 -8.89 -26.08 -16.25
C THR A 303 -7.97 -25.11 -17.00
N ILE A 304 -6.67 -25.14 -16.70
CA ILE A 304 -5.67 -24.31 -17.42
C ILE A 304 -5.71 -24.78 -18.86
N ASN A 305 -6.23 -23.93 -19.74
CA ASN A 305 -6.34 -24.23 -21.16
C ASN A 305 -5.08 -23.75 -21.91
N PHE A 306 -3.92 -24.31 -21.52
CA PHE A 306 -2.64 -23.98 -22.13
C PHE A 306 -2.27 -25.00 -23.21
N PRO A 307 -1.89 -24.57 -24.42
CA PRO A 307 -1.58 -25.48 -25.53
C PRO A 307 -0.41 -26.41 -25.20
N GLU A 308 -0.59 -27.73 -25.38
CA GLU A 308 0.42 -28.76 -25.03
C GLU A 308 1.65 -28.73 -25.97
N ASN A 309 1.51 -28.15 -27.16
CA ASN A 309 2.59 -28.01 -28.14
C ASN A 309 3.60 -26.92 -27.79
N ILE A 310 3.30 -26.04 -26.84
CA ILE A 310 4.21 -25.00 -26.33
C ILE A 310 5.16 -25.61 -25.30
N LYS A 311 6.43 -25.76 -25.65
CA LYS A 311 7.44 -26.44 -24.83
C LYS A 311 8.73 -25.64 -24.66
N LYS A 312 9.11 -24.84 -25.66
CA LYS A 312 10.40 -24.15 -25.73
C LYS A 312 10.24 -22.65 -25.51
N ILE A 313 10.87 -22.15 -24.46
CA ILE A 313 10.80 -20.74 -24.05
C ILE A 313 12.19 -20.10 -24.24
N GLY A 314 12.26 -19.04 -25.03
CA GLY A 314 13.45 -18.22 -25.16
C GLY A 314 13.46 -17.09 -24.15
N ILE A 315 14.60 -16.82 -23.55
CA ILE A 315 14.79 -15.66 -22.63
C ILE A 315 15.98 -14.85 -23.16
N VAL A 316 15.74 -13.61 -23.55
CA VAL A 316 16.79 -12.69 -24.01
C VAL A 316 17.15 -11.72 -22.87
N GLY A 317 18.36 -11.86 -22.35
CA GLY A 317 18.81 -11.15 -21.16
C GLY A 317 18.63 -11.98 -19.88
N LEU A 318 19.73 -12.52 -19.34
CA LEU A 318 19.77 -13.33 -18.11
C LEU A 318 20.24 -12.52 -16.88
N GLY A 319 19.90 -11.24 -16.84
CA GLY A 319 20.08 -10.39 -15.67
C GLY A 319 19.27 -10.88 -14.45
N THR A 320 19.02 -10.02 -13.48
CA THR A 320 18.27 -10.39 -12.27
C THR A 320 16.84 -10.86 -12.58
N MET A 321 16.15 -10.15 -13.49
CA MET A 321 14.79 -10.54 -13.87
C MET A 321 14.79 -11.77 -14.79
N GLY A 322 15.60 -11.78 -15.85
CA GLY A 322 15.60 -12.87 -16.81
C GLY A 322 16.02 -14.21 -16.22
N SER A 323 17.04 -14.25 -15.36
CA SER A 323 17.40 -15.47 -14.64
C SER A 323 16.29 -16.00 -13.73
N GLY A 324 15.54 -15.08 -13.07
CA GLY A 324 14.38 -15.47 -12.26
C GLY A 324 13.19 -15.96 -13.10
N ILE A 325 12.93 -15.37 -14.28
CA ILE A 325 11.88 -15.81 -15.21
C ILE A 325 12.26 -17.18 -15.80
N ALA A 326 13.52 -17.34 -16.23
CA ALA A 326 14.03 -18.62 -16.70
C ALA A 326 13.85 -19.74 -15.67
N GLN A 327 14.19 -19.47 -14.38
CA GLN A 327 13.97 -20.41 -13.29
C GLN A 327 12.49 -20.80 -13.16
N VAL A 328 11.56 -19.85 -13.21
CA VAL A 328 10.13 -20.14 -13.13
C VAL A 328 9.65 -21.01 -14.28
N CYS A 329 10.09 -20.73 -15.52
CA CYS A 329 9.76 -21.54 -16.68
C CYS A 329 10.31 -22.97 -16.56
N LEU A 330 11.58 -23.13 -16.17
CA LEU A 330 12.22 -24.42 -15.94
C LEU A 330 11.51 -25.27 -14.88
N THR A 331 11.16 -24.66 -13.74
CA THR A 331 10.44 -25.36 -12.66
C THR A 331 9.00 -25.70 -13.03
N SER A 332 8.45 -25.06 -14.05
CA SER A 332 7.12 -25.36 -14.60
C SER A 332 7.16 -26.39 -15.74
N GLY A 333 8.33 -26.98 -16.03
CA GLY A 333 8.49 -28.09 -16.98
C GLY A 333 8.88 -27.68 -18.41
N PHE A 334 9.15 -26.40 -18.67
CA PHE A 334 9.57 -25.94 -20.01
C PHE A 334 11.05 -26.16 -20.27
N GLU A 335 11.42 -26.34 -21.54
CA GLU A 335 12.78 -26.17 -22.04
C GLU A 335 13.08 -24.68 -22.18
N VAL A 336 14.22 -24.22 -21.67
CA VAL A 336 14.56 -22.79 -21.66
C VAL A 336 15.87 -22.54 -22.40
N PHE A 337 15.82 -21.61 -23.35
CA PHE A 337 16.95 -21.14 -24.14
C PHE A 337 17.28 -19.70 -23.72
N GLY A 338 18.37 -19.54 -22.97
CA GLY A 338 18.81 -18.23 -22.45
C GLY A 338 19.86 -17.61 -23.40
N VAL A 339 19.65 -16.36 -23.83
CA VAL A 339 20.57 -15.62 -24.68
C VAL A 339 21.11 -14.38 -23.99
N GLU A 340 22.42 -14.17 -24.12
CA GLU A 340 23.12 -12.97 -23.61
C GLU A 340 24.12 -12.42 -24.62
N GLY A 341 24.49 -11.14 -24.46
CA GLY A 341 25.35 -10.46 -25.44
C GLY A 341 26.80 -10.92 -25.46
N ASN A 342 27.28 -11.66 -24.46
CA ASN A 342 28.62 -12.24 -24.41
C ASN A 342 28.71 -13.40 -23.41
N GLU A 343 29.75 -14.21 -23.55
CA GLU A 343 29.99 -15.41 -22.73
C GLU A 343 30.13 -15.12 -21.23
N GLU A 344 30.74 -14.01 -20.85
CA GLU A 344 30.93 -13.67 -19.43
C GLU A 344 29.59 -13.40 -18.74
N ILE A 345 28.71 -12.62 -19.39
CA ILE A 345 27.38 -12.29 -18.87
C ILE A 345 26.49 -13.54 -18.89
N LEU A 346 26.59 -14.36 -19.96
CA LEU A 346 25.89 -15.64 -20.07
C LEU A 346 26.23 -16.56 -18.90
N LYS A 347 27.50 -16.78 -18.65
CA LYS A 347 27.97 -17.62 -17.53
C LYS A 347 27.46 -17.11 -16.19
N LYS A 348 27.47 -15.79 -15.97
CA LYS A 348 26.90 -15.17 -14.75
C LYS A 348 25.40 -15.41 -14.64
N GLY A 349 24.66 -15.29 -15.74
CA GLY A 349 23.23 -15.52 -15.80
C GLY A 349 22.84 -16.97 -15.49
N LEU A 350 23.52 -17.93 -16.14
CA LEU A 350 23.33 -19.37 -15.88
C LEU A 350 23.67 -19.72 -14.43
N GLY A 351 24.80 -19.22 -13.92
CA GLY A 351 25.18 -19.42 -12.52
C GLY A 351 24.18 -18.86 -11.51
N LYS A 352 23.48 -17.77 -11.84
CA LYS A 352 22.39 -17.24 -10.98
C LYS A 352 21.20 -18.21 -10.95
N ILE A 353 20.81 -18.78 -12.09
CA ILE A 353 19.72 -19.76 -12.17
C ILE A 353 20.06 -20.97 -11.30
N GLU A 354 21.26 -21.53 -11.48
CA GLU A 354 21.72 -22.66 -10.68
C GLU A 354 21.77 -22.34 -9.18
N GLY A 355 22.34 -21.18 -8.80
CA GLY A 355 22.39 -20.72 -7.40
C GLY A 355 21.01 -20.53 -6.77
N ASN A 356 20.04 -20.01 -7.52
CA ASN A 356 18.66 -19.87 -7.04
C ASN A 356 17.98 -21.22 -6.82
N LEU A 357 18.22 -22.20 -7.70
CA LEU A 357 17.73 -23.58 -7.53
C LEU A 357 18.38 -24.25 -6.32
N GLU A 358 19.69 -24.03 -6.11
CA GLU A 358 20.39 -24.51 -4.93
C GLU A 358 19.78 -23.97 -3.61
N VAL A 359 19.49 -22.67 -3.56
CA VAL A 359 18.79 -22.06 -2.43
C VAL A 359 17.40 -22.67 -2.22
N ALA A 360 16.69 -23.03 -3.31
CA ALA A 360 15.41 -23.72 -3.20
C ALA A 360 15.55 -25.14 -2.58
N VAL A 361 16.60 -25.87 -2.94
CA VAL A 361 16.93 -27.17 -2.34
C VAL A 361 17.26 -27.01 -0.85
N GLN A 362 18.14 -26.09 -0.50
CA GLN A 362 18.54 -25.83 0.91
C GLN A 362 17.34 -25.43 1.80
N ARG A 363 16.32 -24.80 1.23
CA ARG A 363 15.08 -24.44 1.93
C ARG A 363 14.01 -25.52 1.92
N GLY A 364 14.31 -26.71 1.42
CA GLY A 364 13.36 -27.83 1.32
C GLY A 364 12.18 -27.58 0.36
N LYS A 365 12.32 -26.64 -0.57
CA LYS A 365 11.30 -26.33 -1.59
C LYS A 365 11.48 -27.11 -2.89
N LEU A 366 12.61 -27.75 -3.07
CA LEU A 366 12.99 -28.55 -4.22
C LEU A 366 13.87 -29.72 -3.75
N GLU A 367 13.68 -30.90 -4.33
CA GLU A 367 14.59 -32.04 -4.10
C GLU A 367 15.86 -31.92 -4.94
N SER A 368 16.98 -32.43 -4.42
CA SER A 368 18.28 -32.33 -5.13
C SER A 368 18.27 -33.08 -6.48
N SER A 369 17.60 -34.22 -6.57
CA SER A 369 17.40 -34.97 -7.82
C SER A 369 16.64 -34.12 -8.88
N SER A 370 15.59 -33.44 -8.43
CA SER A 370 14.79 -32.55 -9.30
C SER A 370 15.61 -31.37 -9.83
N LYS A 371 16.55 -30.80 -9.02
CA LYS A 371 17.46 -29.75 -9.49
C LYS A 371 18.25 -30.20 -10.73
N SER A 372 18.85 -31.38 -10.66
CA SER A 372 19.66 -31.92 -11.77
C SER A 372 18.82 -32.11 -13.04
N GLU A 373 17.63 -32.68 -12.91
CA GLU A 373 16.68 -32.82 -14.02
C GLU A 373 16.26 -31.47 -14.62
N ILE A 374 15.93 -30.47 -13.79
CA ILE A 374 15.56 -29.14 -14.23
C ILE A 374 16.68 -28.50 -15.06
N LEU A 375 17.92 -28.63 -14.62
CA LEU A 375 19.08 -28.05 -15.32
C LEU A 375 19.36 -28.70 -16.68
N THR A 376 18.93 -29.95 -16.94
CA THR A 376 19.06 -30.57 -18.28
C THR A 376 18.20 -29.87 -19.35
N ARG A 377 17.16 -29.13 -18.91
CA ARG A 377 16.26 -28.37 -19.78
C ARG A 377 16.73 -26.95 -20.06
N LEU A 378 17.87 -26.52 -19.49
CA LEU A 378 18.44 -25.18 -19.67
C LEU A 378 19.58 -25.22 -20.71
N GLN A 379 19.46 -24.38 -21.72
CA GLN A 379 20.51 -24.13 -22.71
C GLN A 379 20.87 -22.65 -22.74
N GLY A 380 22.13 -22.33 -22.84
CA GLY A 380 22.64 -20.95 -22.94
C GLY A 380 23.39 -20.73 -24.26
N SER A 381 23.24 -19.54 -24.85
CA SER A 381 23.91 -19.14 -26.07
C SER A 381 24.20 -17.64 -26.13
N THR A 382 25.20 -17.25 -26.90
CA THR A 382 25.41 -15.83 -27.28
C THR A 382 24.76 -15.49 -28.62
N GLU A 383 24.22 -16.50 -29.30
CA GLU A 383 23.65 -16.36 -30.63
C GLU A 383 22.11 -16.36 -30.58
N ILE A 384 21.49 -15.33 -31.12
CA ILE A 384 20.03 -15.20 -31.23
C ILE A 384 19.42 -16.36 -32.05
N SER A 385 20.16 -16.92 -33.00
CA SER A 385 19.73 -18.05 -33.82
C SER A 385 19.35 -19.30 -33.03
N SER A 386 19.85 -19.45 -31.82
CA SER A 386 19.45 -20.51 -30.88
C SER A 386 17.98 -20.47 -30.46
N LEU A 387 17.31 -19.33 -30.67
CA LEU A 387 15.89 -19.13 -30.37
C LEU A 387 14.94 -19.52 -31.50
N ALA A 388 15.46 -19.97 -32.64
CA ALA A 388 14.67 -20.22 -33.86
C ALA A 388 13.47 -21.15 -33.64
N GLU A 389 13.63 -22.17 -32.80
CA GLU A 389 12.60 -23.17 -32.47
C GLU A 389 11.76 -22.84 -31.23
N CYS A 390 11.95 -21.67 -30.57
CA CYS A 390 11.18 -21.29 -29.42
C CYS A 390 9.72 -20.97 -29.76
N ASP A 391 8.79 -21.36 -28.88
CA ASP A 391 7.36 -21.12 -29.03
C ASP A 391 6.96 -19.74 -28.50
N LEU A 392 7.60 -19.32 -27.44
CA LEU A 392 7.50 -18.01 -26.81
C LEU A 392 8.91 -17.47 -26.53
N VAL A 393 9.16 -16.21 -26.86
CA VAL A 393 10.41 -15.53 -26.47
C VAL A 393 10.08 -14.33 -25.61
N ILE A 394 10.70 -14.26 -24.42
CA ILE A 394 10.53 -13.17 -23.45
C ILE A 394 11.80 -12.34 -23.44
N GLU A 395 11.70 -11.09 -23.86
CA GLU A 395 12.80 -10.12 -23.86
C GLU A 395 12.88 -9.44 -22.47
N VAL A 396 14.08 -9.42 -21.90
CA VAL A 396 14.39 -8.92 -20.55
C VAL A 396 15.71 -8.13 -20.53
N ILE A 397 16.01 -7.42 -21.64
CA ILE A 397 17.21 -6.58 -21.74
C ILE A 397 17.02 -5.23 -21.00
N ILE A 398 17.98 -4.32 -21.17
CA ILE A 398 17.94 -2.97 -20.57
C ILE A 398 16.66 -2.21 -20.94
N GLU A 399 16.20 -1.34 -20.05
CA GLU A 399 14.97 -0.56 -20.23
C GLU A 399 15.24 0.67 -21.13
N ASN A 400 15.38 0.40 -22.42
CA ASN A 400 15.61 1.37 -23.47
C ASN A 400 14.79 0.99 -24.71
N LEU A 401 13.93 1.89 -25.18
CA LEU A 401 12.99 1.61 -26.27
C LEU A 401 13.69 1.23 -27.58
N ASP A 402 14.72 1.96 -27.98
CA ASP A 402 15.44 1.71 -29.23
C ASP A 402 16.14 0.35 -29.21
N ALA A 403 16.74 0.00 -28.04
CA ALA A 403 17.37 -1.30 -27.86
C ALA A 403 16.34 -2.45 -27.98
N LYS A 404 15.16 -2.28 -27.37
CA LYS A 404 14.08 -3.27 -27.45
C LYS A 404 13.51 -3.39 -28.86
N ILE A 405 13.27 -2.27 -29.54
CA ILE A 405 12.83 -2.25 -30.95
C ILE A 405 13.83 -2.96 -31.83
N LYS A 406 15.13 -2.71 -31.68
CA LYS A 406 16.18 -3.40 -32.41
C LYS A 406 16.14 -4.90 -32.16
N MET A 407 16.04 -5.31 -30.90
CA MET A 407 15.96 -6.72 -30.49
C MET A 407 14.73 -7.42 -31.11
N PHE A 408 13.56 -6.78 -31.07
CA PHE A 408 12.34 -7.36 -31.61
C PHE A 408 12.40 -7.52 -33.16
N LYS A 409 13.04 -6.58 -33.87
CA LYS A 409 13.31 -6.71 -35.33
C LYS A 409 14.23 -7.89 -35.64
N GLU A 410 15.18 -8.18 -34.77
CA GLU A 410 16.09 -9.33 -34.92
C GLU A 410 15.36 -10.65 -34.60
N LEU A 411 14.60 -10.69 -33.49
CA LEU A 411 13.80 -11.85 -33.14
C LEU A 411 12.75 -12.21 -34.19
N ASP A 412 12.09 -11.21 -34.78
CA ASP A 412 11.07 -11.40 -35.81
C ASP A 412 11.61 -12.14 -37.07
N LYS A 413 12.90 -12.00 -37.35
CA LYS A 413 13.58 -12.68 -38.50
C LYS A 413 13.99 -14.10 -38.14
N VAL A 414 14.28 -14.38 -36.88
CA VAL A 414 14.93 -15.62 -36.41
C VAL A 414 13.91 -16.65 -35.98
N VAL A 415 12.94 -16.28 -35.17
CA VAL A 415 11.99 -17.24 -34.58
C VAL A 415 10.93 -17.69 -35.59
N LYS A 416 10.41 -18.88 -35.44
CA LYS A 416 9.34 -19.41 -36.30
C LYS A 416 8.11 -18.50 -36.34
N LYS A 417 7.35 -18.53 -37.44
CA LYS A 417 6.23 -17.60 -37.69
C LYS A 417 5.15 -17.58 -36.62
N ASP A 418 4.94 -18.72 -35.97
CA ASP A 418 3.88 -18.86 -34.96
C ASP A 418 4.33 -18.52 -33.56
N SER A 419 5.61 -18.22 -33.36
CA SER A 419 6.14 -17.82 -32.04
C SER A 419 5.53 -16.51 -31.58
N ILE A 420 5.22 -16.46 -30.28
CA ILE A 420 4.79 -15.26 -29.58
C ILE A 420 6.04 -14.55 -29.02
N LEU A 421 6.06 -13.24 -29.14
CA LEU A 421 7.11 -12.39 -28.57
C LEU A 421 6.56 -11.60 -27.39
N ALA A 422 7.26 -11.61 -26.28
CA ALA A 422 6.88 -10.87 -25.09
C ALA A 422 8.01 -9.96 -24.62
N THR A 423 7.67 -8.78 -24.09
CA THR A 423 8.63 -7.89 -23.41
C THR A 423 8.32 -7.80 -21.93
N ASN A 424 9.36 -7.80 -21.10
CA ASN A 424 9.23 -7.59 -19.65
C ASN A 424 9.46 -6.11 -19.26
N THR A 425 9.21 -5.17 -20.17
CA THR A 425 9.31 -3.74 -19.84
C THR A 425 8.46 -3.37 -18.65
N SER A 426 8.90 -2.36 -17.88
CA SER A 426 8.14 -1.85 -16.71
C SER A 426 7.32 -0.60 -17.04
N CYS A 427 7.63 0.12 -18.13
CA CYS A 427 6.97 1.39 -18.44
C CYS A 427 6.98 1.80 -19.92
N LEU A 428 7.73 1.09 -20.78
CA LEU A 428 7.82 1.44 -22.20
C LEU A 428 6.60 0.90 -22.96
N SER A 429 6.20 1.61 -24.03
CA SER A 429 5.05 1.22 -24.87
C SER A 429 5.30 -0.12 -25.57
N VAL A 430 4.48 -1.10 -25.23
CA VAL A 430 4.47 -2.42 -25.90
C VAL A 430 3.98 -2.28 -27.33
N SER A 431 3.05 -1.36 -27.59
CA SER A 431 2.56 -1.06 -28.96
C SER A 431 3.67 -0.53 -29.87
N SER A 432 4.56 0.32 -29.33
CA SER A 432 5.73 0.81 -30.10
C SER A 432 6.71 -0.31 -30.40
N ILE A 433 6.92 -1.23 -29.48
CA ILE A 433 7.76 -2.42 -29.69
C ILE A 433 7.10 -3.35 -30.73
N ALA A 434 5.81 -3.65 -30.56
CA ALA A 434 5.05 -4.52 -31.48
C ALA A 434 5.06 -4.03 -32.91
N SER A 435 4.90 -2.72 -33.13
CA SER A 435 4.89 -2.10 -34.47
C SER A 435 6.20 -2.28 -35.24
N SER A 436 7.27 -2.65 -34.54
CA SER A 436 8.58 -2.88 -35.16
C SER A 436 8.74 -4.26 -35.82
N THR A 437 7.74 -5.15 -35.66
CA THR A 437 7.73 -6.54 -36.16
C THR A 437 6.69 -6.75 -37.26
N ASN A 438 6.81 -7.82 -38.04
CA ASN A 438 5.79 -8.25 -39.01
C ASN A 438 4.72 -9.15 -38.41
N ARG A 439 4.75 -9.38 -37.06
CA ARG A 439 3.80 -10.16 -36.25
C ARG A 439 3.30 -9.36 -35.06
N SER A 440 2.95 -8.10 -35.28
CA SER A 440 2.53 -7.21 -34.20
C SER A 440 1.33 -7.72 -33.39
N ASP A 441 0.49 -8.56 -33.99
CA ASP A 441 -0.63 -9.27 -33.38
C ASP A 441 -0.20 -10.39 -32.39
N LYS A 442 1.07 -10.88 -32.52
CA LYS A 442 1.69 -11.91 -31.68
C LYS A 442 2.69 -11.31 -30.66
N VAL A 443 2.59 -10.02 -30.40
CA VAL A 443 3.43 -9.31 -29.38
C VAL A 443 2.58 -8.88 -28.21
N LEU A 444 3.08 -9.10 -26.98
CA LEU A 444 2.44 -8.66 -25.73
C LEU A 444 3.49 -8.27 -24.68
N GLY A 445 3.04 -7.62 -23.62
CA GLY A 445 3.87 -7.41 -22.43
C GLY A 445 3.60 -8.48 -21.36
N LEU A 446 4.66 -8.95 -20.72
CA LEU A 446 4.62 -9.80 -19.54
C LEU A 446 5.50 -9.18 -18.46
N HIS A 447 4.92 -8.28 -17.67
CA HIS A 447 5.65 -7.55 -16.62
C HIS A 447 5.69 -8.38 -15.34
N PHE A 448 6.83 -9.00 -15.07
CA PHE A 448 7.11 -9.75 -13.83
C PHE A 448 7.64 -8.82 -12.76
N PHE A 449 7.33 -9.16 -11.49
CA PHE A 449 7.81 -8.45 -10.32
C PHE A 449 9.02 -9.12 -9.68
N ASN A 450 9.93 -8.32 -9.13
CA ASN A 450 11.19 -8.79 -8.54
C ASN A 450 11.01 -9.28 -7.09
N PRO A 451 11.48 -10.48 -6.72
CA PRO A 451 12.08 -11.50 -7.59
C PRO A 451 11.02 -12.41 -8.24
N PRO A 452 11.16 -12.73 -9.55
CA PRO A 452 10.15 -13.48 -10.31
C PRO A 452 9.76 -14.82 -9.71
N TYR A 453 10.68 -15.54 -9.11
CA TYR A 453 10.42 -16.85 -8.49
C TYR A 453 9.58 -16.76 -7.19
N ALA A 454 9.52 -15.60 -6.54
CA ALA A 454 8.76 -15.40 -5.30
C ALA A 454 7.44 -14.66 -5.54
N MET A 455 7.45 -13.65 -6.41
CA MET A 455 6.28 -12.81 -6.68
C MET A 455 5.29 -13.56 -7.56
N LYS A 456 4.01 -13.56 -7.14
CA LYS A 456 2.96 -14.29 -7.86
C LYS A 456 2.32 -13.47 -8.99
N LEU A 457 2.42 -12.16 -8.93
CA LEU A 457 1.81 -11.24 -9.90
C LEU A 457 2.58 -11.22 -11.22
N VAL A 458 1.85 -11.23 -12.32
CA VAL A 458 2.32 -10.80 -13.64
C VAL A 458 1.26 -9.91 -14.25
N GLU A 459 1.61 -8.69 -14.63
CA GLU A 459 0.75 -7.87 -15.47
C GLU A 459 0.89 -8.35 -16.90
N VAL A 460 -0.23 -8.69 -17.54
CA VAL A 460 -0.30 -9.08 -18.94
C VAL A 460 -0.79 -7.89 -19.74
N ILE A 461 0.10 -7.30 -20.54
CA ILE A 461 -0.15 -6.03 -21.23
C ILE A 461 -0.58 -6.29 -22.67
N GLN A 462 -1.77 -5.80 -23.00
CA GLN A 462 -2.32 -5.83 -24.35
C GLN A 462 -1.91 -4.58 -25.12
N ALA A 463 -1.02 -4.71 -26.09
CA ALA A 463 -0.74 -3.65 -27.06
C ALA A 463 -1.96 -3.41 -27.99
N ILE A 464 -1.99 -2.27 -28.66
CA ILE A 464 -3.08 -1.94 -29.60
C ILE A 464 -3.24 -3.02 -30.67
N GLN A 465 -2.12 -3.62 -31.12
CA GLN A 465 -2.10 -4.62 -32.16
C GLN A 465 -2.27 -6.06 -31.66
N THR A 466 -2.07 -6.31 -30.35
CA THR A 466 -2.12 -7.66 -29.78
C THR A 466 -3.48 -8.30 -30.02
N SER A 467 -3.50 -9.48 -30.66
CA SER A 467 -4.74 -10.23 -30.87
C SER A 467 -5.31 -10.77 -29.54
N GLU A 468 -6.62 -10.97 -29.48
CA GLU A 468 -7.27 -11.59 -28.31
C GLU A 468 -6.75 -13.00 -28.03
N GLU A 469 -6.35 -13.74 -29.07
CA GLU A 469 -5.72 -15.07 -28.96
C GLU A 469 -4.36 -14.96 -28.24
N THR A 470 -3.50 -14.05 -28.68
CA THR A 470 -2.19 -13.79 -28.08
C THR A 470 -2.33 -13.29 -26.63
N PHE A 471 -3.30 -12.39 -26.39
CA PHE A 471 -3.55 -11.89 -25.04
C PHE A 471 -4.07 -12.98 -24.10
N SER A 472 -4.98 -13.84 -24.60
CA SER A 472 -5.47 -15.00 -23.86
C SER A 472 -4.36 -16.01 -23.57
N PHE A 473 -3.51 -16.28 -24.57
CA PHE A 473 -2.32 -17.12 -24.40
C PHE A 473 -1.43 -16.59 -23.26
N GLY A 474 -1.14 -15.29 -23.23
CA GLY A 474 -0.32 -14.69 -22.16
C GLY A 474 -0.89 -14.92 -20.77
N LYS A 475 -2.21 -14.82 -20.61
CA LYS A 475 -2.89 -15.13 -19.34
C LYS A 475 -2.76 -16.60 -18.96
N GLU A 476 -3.01 -17.51 -19.89
CA GLU A 476 -2.90 -18.95 -19.65
C GLU A 476 -1.45 -19.39 -19.41
N PHE A 477 -0.47 -18.78 -20.10
CA PHE A 477 0.96 -18.99 -19.81
C PHE A 477 1.28 -18.62 -18.36
N CYS A 478 0.85 -17.45 -17.90
CA CYS A 478 1.07 -17.04 -16.52
C CYS A 478 0.48 -18.03 -15.52
N LYS A 479 -0.75 -18.52 -15.73
CA LYS A 479 -1.37 -19.55 -14.89
C LYS A 479 -0.56 -20.85 -14.94
N LYS A 480 -0.09 -21.28 -16.10
CA LYS A 480 0.72 -22.51 -16.29
C LYS A 480 2.00 -22.48 -15.48
N ILE A 481 2.65 -21.31 -15.37
CA ILE A 481 3.86 -21.12 -14.56
C ILE A 481 3.56 -20.73 -13.11
N GLY A 482 2.34 -20.94 -12.62
CA GLY A 482 1.92 -20.69 -11.24
C GLY A 482 1.82 -19.21 -10.86
N LYS A 483 1.64 -18.32 -11.83
CA LYS A 483 1.44 -16.87 -11.63
C LYS A 483 -0.02 -16.49 -11.73
N ILE A 484 -0.34 -15.32 -11.20
CA ILE A 484 -1.67 -14.70 -11.26
C ILE A 484 -1.59 -13.58 -12.30
N PRO A 485 -2.21 -13.75 -13.47
CA PRO A 485 -2.23 -12.72 -14.49
C PRO A 485 -3.24 -11.63 -14.16
N ILE A 486 -2.82 -10.37 -14.28
CA ILE A 486 -3.72 -9.22 -14.24
C ILE A 486 -3.73 -8.60 -15.64
N PRO A 487 -4.91 -8.50 -16.30
CA PRO A 487 -5.04 -7.87 -17.60
C PRO A 487 -4.82 -6.36 -17.49
N VAL A 488 -3.98 -5.81 -18.33
CA VAL A 488 -3.65 -4.38 -18.33
C VAL A 488 -3.53 -3.85 -19.75
N GLN A 489 -4.00 -2.62 -19.97
CA GLN A 489 -3.81 -1.91 -21.23
C GLN A 489 -2.38 -1.37 -21.33
N ASP A 490 -1.87 -1.24 -22.57
CA ASP A 490 -0.56 -0.62 -22.85
C ASP A 490 -0.61 0.90 -22.59
N ARG A 491 -0.40 1.26 -21.32
CA ARG A 491 -0.31 2.66 -20.88
C ARG A 491 0.89 2.82 -19.95
N PRO A 492 1.52 4.00 -19.88
CA PRO A 492 2.69 4.24 -19.06
C PRO A 492 2.50 3.83 -17.60
N GLY A 493 3.43 3.00 -17.10
CA GLY A 493 3.41 2.48 -15.72
C GLY A 493 2.40 1.36 -15.47
N PHE A 494 1.69 0.88 -16.51
CA PHE A 494 0.72 -0.20 -16.40
C PHE A 494 -0.28 0.03 -15.25
N LEU A 495 -0.48 -0.94 -14.34
CA LEU A 495 -1.38 -0.76 -13.21
C LEU A 495 -0.61 -0.43 -11.91
N VAL A 496 0.35 -1.26 -11.53
CA VAL A 496 1.02 -1.11 -10.22
C VAL A 496 1.91 0.13 -10.17
N ASN A 497 2.76 0.35 -11.19
CA ASN A 497 3.63 1.53 -11.21
C ASN A 497 2.83 2.84 -11.39
N ARG A 498 1.67 2.80 -12.03
CA ARG A 498 0.79 3.95 -12.16
C ARG A 498 0.28 4.47 -10.82
N LEU A 499 0.17 3.59 -9.84
CA LEU A 499 -0.17 3.92 -8.45
C LEU A 499 1.07 4.17 -7.59
N LEU A 500 2.10 3.36 -7.76
CA LEU A 500 3.28 3.38 -6.90
C LEU A 500 4.16 4.62 -7.13
N ILE A 501 4.38 5.01 -8.39
CA ILE A 501 5.29 6.11 -8.74
C ILE A 501 4.84 7.45 -8.13
N PRO A 502 3.56 7.90 -8.30
CA PRO A 502 3.12 9.14 -7.68
C PRO A 502 3.09 9.07 -6.15
N TYR A 503 2.76 7.91 -5.57
CA TYR A 503 2.81 7.69 -4.13
C TYR A 503 4.23 7.85 -3.56
N LEU A 504 5.24 7.26 -4.20
CA LEU A 504 6.63 7.38 -3.77
C LEU A 504 7.21 8.78 -4.03
N ASN A 505 6.83 9.44 -5.12
CA ASN A 505 7.18 10.84 -5.38
C ASN A 505 6.65 11.74 -4.26
N HIS A 506 5.39 11.54 -3.87
CA HIS A 506 4.75 12.30 -2.80
C HIS A 506 5.46 12.09 -1.45
N ALA A 507 5.85 10.86 -1.14
CA ALA A 507 6.60 10.56 0.07
C ALA A 507 8.00 11.22 0.10
N ALA A 508 8.72 11.20 -1.02
CA ALA A 508 10.01 11.87 -1.13
C ALA A 508 9.88 13.40 -0.98
N GLN A 509 8.84 13.99 -1.58
CA GLN A 509 8.53 15.42 -1.44
C GLN A 509 8.22 15.78 0.01
N ALA A 510 7.32 15.06 0.65
CA ALA A 510 6.92 15.31 2.04
C ALA A 510 8.09 15.21 3.03
N PHE A 511 9.04 14.29 2.77
CA PHE A 511 10.29 14.22 3.53
C PHE A 511 11.17 15.45 3.32
N ASP A 512 11.35 15.92 2.08
CA ASP A 512 12.12 17.13 1.76
C ASP A 512 11.51 18.39 2.43
N GLU A 513 10.16 18.44 2.51
CA GLU A 513 9.39 19.49 3.19
C GLU A 513 9.32 19.31 4.73
N LYS A 514 9.97 18.27 5.25
CA LYS A 514 10.07 17.98 6.70
C LYS A 514 8.71 17.78 7.36
N LEU A 515 7.80 17.03 6.72
CA LEU A 515 6.53 16.63 7.32
C LEU A 515 6.75 15.86 8.63
N ALA A 516 7.66 14.89 8.61
CA ALA A 516 8.10 14.13 9.76
C ALA A 516 9.52 13.58 9.55
N SER A 517 10.07 12.88 10.56
CA SER A 517 11.29 12.09 10.36
C SER A 517 11.02 10.92 9.40
N ARG A 518 12.05 10.43 8.71
CA ARG A 518 11.92 9.25 7.84
C ARG A 518 11.44 8.02 8.62
N GLU A 519 11.90 7.88 9.85
CA GLU A 519 11.53 6.80 10.77
C GLU A 519 10.03 6.86 11.13
N ASP A 520 9.51 8.06 11.42
CA ASP A 520 8.10 8.24 11.75
C ASP A 520 7.21 8.05 10.52
N MET A 521 7.59 8.59 9.35
CA MET A 521 6.86 8.39 8.10
C MET A 521 6.74 6.90 7.75
N ASP A 522 7.86 6.19 7.77
CA ASP A 522 7.87 4.75 7.46
C ASP A 522 7.12 3.93 8.51
N ARG A 523 7.23 4.29 9.79
CA ARG A 523 6.53 3.61 10.88
C ARG A 523 5.03 3.76 10.78
N VAL A 524 4.51 4.97 10.61
CA VAL A 524 3.06 5.22 10.50
C VAL A 524 2.46 4.41 9.36
N ILE A 525 3.08 4.41 8.19
CA ILE A 525 2.57 3.68 7.03
C ILE A 525 2.67 2.16 7.23
N SER A 526 3.80 1.66 7.73
CA SER A 526 3.99 0.22 7.89
C SER A 526 3.12 -0.35 9.00
N THR A 527 3.00 0.32 10.15
CA THR A 527 2.23 -0.18 11.28
C THR A 527 0.77 0.28 11.24
N GLY A 528 0.50 1.50 10.79
CA GLY A 528 -0.84 2.08 10.70
C GLY A 528 -1.71 1.42 9.63
N LEU A 529 -1.14 1.19 8.44
CA LEU A 529 -1.82 0.53 7.32
C LEU A 529 -1.49 -0.97 7.20
N GLY A 530 -0.54 -1.48 7.98
CA GLY A 530 -0.08 -2.86 7.88
C GLY A 530 0.70 -3.15 6.58
N TYR A 531 1.29 -2.13 5.97
CA TYR A 531 2.12 -2.29 4.77
C TYR A 531 3.45 -2.97 5.12
N PRO A 532 4.05 -3.76 4.23
CA PRO A 532 5.25 -4.54 4.54
C PRO A 532 6.47 -3.66 4.87
N MET A 533 6.47 -2.42 4.36
CA MET A 533 7.49 -1.42 4.65
C MET A 533 6.95 0.00 4.37
N GLY A 534 7.60 1.00 4.97
CA GLY A 534 7.28 2.38 4.71
C GLY A 534 7.79 2.88 3.35
N PRO A 535 7.28 4.04 2.87
CA PRO A 535 7.56 4.53 1.52
C PRO A 535 9.02 4.89 1.27
N LEU A 536 9.74 5.40 2.25
CA LEU A 536 11.15 5.79 2.07
C LEU A 536 12.07 4.56 2.07
N THR A 537 11.75 3.55 2.89
CA THR A 537 12.41 2.23 2.83
C THR A 537 12.12 1.54 1.49
N LEU A 538 10.91 1.69 0.93
CA LEU A 538 10.55 1.12 -0.37
C LEU A 538 11.30 1.84 -1.51
N LEU A 539 11.44 3.17 -1.46
CA LEU A 539 12.27 3.93 -2.39
C LEU A 539 13.72 3.42 -2.42
N ASP A 540 14.31 3.18 -1.25
CA ASP A 540 15.67 2.63 -1.14
C ASP A 540 15.78 1.18 -1.66
N LEU A 541 14.70 0.41 -1.59
CA LEU A 541 14.64 -0.96 -2.12
C LEU A 541 14.51 -0.97 -3.64
N VAL A 542 13.60 -0.15 -4.19
CA VAL A 542 13.39 0.00 -5.65
C VAL A 542 14.64 0.57 -6.31
N GLY A 543 15.25 1.53 -5.66
CA GLY A 543 16.38 2.32 -6.17
C GLY A 543 15.95 3.70 -6.63
N ILE A 544 16.61 4.72 -6.06
CA ILE A 544 16.27 6.13 -6.29
C ILE A 544 16.39 6.53 -7.77
N ASP A 545 17.42 6.01 -8.46
CA ASP A 545 17.60 6.22 -9.91
C ASP A 545 16.51 5.54 -10.73
N VAL A 546 16.09 4.34 -10.37
CA VAL A 546 14.98 3.61 -11.04
C VAL A 546 13.68 4.38 -10.86
N GLN A 547 13.36 4.80 -9.63
CA GLN A 547 12.19 5.63 -9.36
C GLN A 547 12.22 6.92 -10.19
N THR A 548 13.37 7.63 -10.20
CA THR A 548 13.52 8.89 -10.94
C THR A 548 13.33 8.67 -12.43
N PHE A 549 13.95 7.64 -12.99
CA PHE A 549 13.85 7.30 -14.42
C PHE A 549 12.42 6.97 -14.84
N VAL A 550 11.73 6.10 -14.09
CA VAL A 550 10.36 5.71 -14.40
C VAL A 550 9.41 6.91 -14.25
N ALA A 551 9.59 7.72 -13.21
CA ALA A 551 8.80 8.93 -12.99
C ALA A 551 8.96 9.93 -14.14
N GLU A 552 10.20 10.18 -14.62
CA GLU A 552 10.46 11.06 -15.77
C GLU A 552 9.84 10.53 -17.05
N ALA A 553 9.95 9.23 -17.32
CA ALA A 553 9.34 8.59 -18.48
C ALA A 553 7.81 8.74 -18.46
N MET A 554 7.18 8.46 -17.31
CA MET A 554 5.74 8.60 -17.14
C MET A 554 5.28 10.06 -17.24
N PHE A 555 6.01 10.99 -16.64
CA PHE A 555 5.70 12.41 -16.76
C PHE A 555 5.77 12.92 -18.20
N LYS A 556 6.80 12.50 -18.96
CA LYS A 556 6.96 12.87 -20.36
C LYS A 556 5.77 12.43 -21.22
N GLU A 557 5.22 11.24 -20.94
CA GLU A 557 4.12 10.68 -21.74
C GLU A 557 2.74 11.16 -21.28
N LEU A 558 2.54 11.31 -19.96
CA LEU A 558 1.23 11.61 -19.39
C LEU A 558 0.98 13.11 -19.20
N GLY A 559 2.05 13.92 -19.03
CA GLY A 559 1.95 15.36 -18.78
C GLY A 559 1.40 15.73 -17.39
N GLU A 560 1.13 14.76 -16.52
CA GLU A 560 0.53 14.98 -15.20
C GLU A 560 1.63 15.22 -14.15
N SER A 561 1.54 16.36 -13.43
CA SER A 561 2.57 16.79 -12.45
C SER A 561 2.86 15.78 -11.34
N ARG A 562 1.89 14.94 -10.97
CA ARG A 562 2.06 13.89 -9.93
C ARG A 562 3.14 12.85 -10.29
N PHE A 563 3.42 12.67 -11.59
CA PHE A 563 4.48 11.77 -12.05
C PHE A 563 5.85 12.45 -12.11
N MET A 564 5.93 13.79 -12.04
CA MET A 564 7.21 14.49 -12.05
C MET A 564 8.02 14.15 -10.78
N PRO A 565 9.25 13.63 -10.91
CA PRO A 565 10.05 13.31 -9.74
C PRO A 565 10.43 14.60 -8.97
N PRO A 566 10.21 14.63 -7.65
CA PRO A 566 10.57 15.78 -6.84
C PRO A 566 12.09 16.03 -6.84
N PRO A 567 12.53 17.30 -6.65
CA PRO A 567 13.97 17.68 -6.73
C PRO A 567 14.90 16.85 -5.85
N ILE A 568 14.42 16.37 -4.71
CA ILE A 568 15.24 15.54 -3.81
C ILE A 568 15.70 14.24 -4.47
N LEU A 569 14.83 13.55 -5.24
CA LEU A 569 15.21 12.30 -5.92
C LEU A 569 16.30 12.54 -6.97
N ARG A 570 16.21 13.64 -7.73
CA ARG A 570 17.25 14.02 -8.69
C ARG A 570 18.57 14.34 -8.00
N ARG A 571 18.55 15.10 -6.89
CA ARG A 571 19.73 15.40 -6.08
C ARG A 571 20.37 14.13 -5.53
N MET A 572 19.58 13.20 -5.00
CA MET A 572 20.08 11.92 -4.49
C MET A 572 20.68 11.05 -5.60
N THR A 573 20.02 10.97 -6.77
CA THR A 573 20.57 10.27 -7.94
C THR A 573 21.91 10.85 -8.36
N SER A 574 22.04 12.18 -8.47
CA SER A 574 23.29 12.87 -8.80
C SER A 574 24.38 12.63 -7.77
N ALA A 575 24.02 12.55 -6.48
CA ALA A 575 24.93 12.22 -5.39
C ALA A 575 25.30 10.74 -5.29
N ARG A 576 24.74 9.88 -6.16
CA ARG A 576 24.86 8.41 -6.13
C ARG A 576 24.32 7.77 -4.85
N TRP A 577 23.36 8.43 -4.21
CA TRP A 577 22.58 7.86 -3.10
C TRP A 577 21.40 7.08 -3.68
N LEU A 578 21.69 5.87 -4.12
CA LEU A 578 20.75 5.07 -4.92
C LEU A 578 19.95 4.05 -4.10
N GLY A 579 19.99 4.15 -2.77
CA GLY A 579 19.34 3.21 -1.86
C GLY A 579 20.23 2.02 -1.50
N ARG A 580 19.62 0.86 -1.30
CA ARG A 580 20.31 -0.37 -0.83
C ARG A 580 21.47 -0.79 -1.73
N LYS A 581 21.35 -0.63 -3.03
CA LYS A 581 22.39 -1.04 -3.99
C LYS A 581 23.68 -0.24 -3.90
N SER A 582 23.63 1.01 -3.42
CA SER A 582 24.80 1.85 -3.19
C SER A 582 25.21 1.93 -1.71
N GLY A 583 24.49 1.25 -0.81
CA GLY A 583 24.71 1.30 0.64
C GLY A 583 24.15 2.57 1.30
N ILE A 584 23.63 3.52 0.55
CA ILE A 584 23.07 4.77 1.05
C ILE A 584 21.92 5.27 0.16
N GLY A 585 20.85 5.73 0.80
CA GLY A 585 19.68 6.39 0.22
C GLY A 585 19.05 7.30 1.26
N PHE A 586 17.75 7.17 1.51
CA PHE A 586 17.11 7.77 2.67
C PHE A 586 17.67 7.21 3.97
N TYR A 587 18.10 5.95 3.94
CA TYR A 587 18.79 5.25 5.04
C TYR A 587 20.21 4.88 4.66
N LYS A 588 21.01 4.54 5.69
CA LYS A 588 22.33 3.94 5.53
C LYS A 588 22.24 2.44 5.72
N TYR A 589 22.84 1.68 4.83
CA TYR A 589 22.88 0.22 4.84
C TYR A 589 24.31 -0.28 5.03
N LYS A 590 24.48 -1.30 5.88
CA LYS A 590 25.79 -1.97 5.97
C LYS A 590 26.02 -2.67 4.62
N GLN A 591 27.14 -2.39 3.98
CA GLN A 591 27.60 -3.20 2.85
C GLN A 591 27.91 -4.60 3.39
N LYS A 592 27.27 -5.61 2.80
CA LYS A 592 27.54 -7.02 3.12
C LYS A 592 28.80 -7.48 2.41
#